data_28952a3d8d73b35b21ff4e1cba255361
#
_entry.id   28952a3d8d73b35b21ff4e1cba255361
#
_cell.length_a   1.000
_cell.length_b   1.000
_cell.length_c   1.000
_cell.angle_alpha   90.00
_cell.angle_beta   90.00
_cell.angle_gamma   90.00
#
_symmetry.space_group_name_H-M   'P 1'
#
loop_
_entity.id
_entity.type
_entity.pdbx_description
1 polymer ?
#
loop_
_entity_poly.entity_id
_entity_poly.type
_entity_poly.pdbx_seq_one_letter_code
_entity_poly.pdbx_strand_id
1 'polypeptide(L)'
;MDMKQVQELIKLQQQAQKVQSELDNIHIEAESQGFVITLNGQLKAIKVEIEDATLLQDQAKLEAAALEAINKGMKKAQEIAAQKMQGVMGDLGLKLPGM
;
A
#
# COMPACT_ATOMS: atom_id res chain seq x y z
N MET A 1 -29.16 -3.92 -20.04
CA MET A 1 -27.99 -3.07 -20.22
C MET A 1 -27.67 -2.95 -21.71
N ASP A 2 -27.37 -1.77 -22.19
CA ASP A 2 -26.94 -1.65 -23.58
C ASP A 2 -25.45 -1.96 -23.71
N MET A 3 -24.98 -2.10 -24.94
CA MET A 3 -23.60 -2.46 -25.24
C MET A 3 -22.60 -1.45 -24.69
N LYS A 4 -22.97 -0.18 -24.69
CA LYS A 4 -22.12 0.90 -24.21
C LYS A 4 -21.84 0.78 -22.72
N GLN A 5 -22.87 0.47 -21.92
CA GLN A 5 -22.73 0.29 -20.48
C GLN A 5 -21.87 -0.93 -20.17
N VAL A 6 -22.03 -2.01 -20.93
CA VAL A 6 -21.20 -3.21 -20.75
C VAL A 6 -19.73 -2.89 -21.03
N GLN A 7 -19.45 -2.14 -22.09
CA GLN A 7 -18.08 -1.75 -22.42
C GLN A 7 -17.46 -0.87 -21.33
N GLU A 8 -18.23 0.04 -20.76
CA GLU A 8 -17.77 0.89 -19.67
C GLU A 8 -17.43 0.07 -18.42
N LEU A 9 -18.23 -0.93 -18.10
CA LEU A 9 -17.97 -1.82 -16.95
C LEU A 9 -16.69 -2.64 -17.18
N ILE A 10 -16.49 -3.17 -18.38
CA ILE A 10 -15.28 -3.93 -18.71
C ILE A 10 -14.05 -3.05 -18.58
N LYS A 11 -14.14 -1.82 -19.07
CA LYS A 11 -13.04 -0.86 -18.99
C LYS A 11 -12.69 -0.55 -17.54
N LEU A 12 -13.71 -0.38 -16.69
CA LEU A 12 -13.53 -0.11 -15.27
C LEU A 12 -12.83 -1.28 -14.59
N GLN A 13 -13.24 -2.52 -14.90
CA GLN A 13 -12.59 -3.71 -14.34
C GLN A 13 -11.13 -3.82 -14.76
N GLN A 14 -10.82 -3.54 -16.00
CA GLN A 14 -9.46 -3.56 -16.52
C GLN A 14 -8.59 -2.53 -15.79
N GLN A 15 -9.12 -1.34 -15.57
CA GLN A 15 -8.42 -0.29 -14.82
C GLN A 15 -8.16 -0.71 -13.37
N ALA A 16 -9.16 -1.32 -12.72
CA ALA A 16 -9.01 -1.79 -11.36
C ALA A 16 -7.95 -2.88 -11.24
N GLN A 17 -7.93 -3.84 -12.18
CA GLN A 17 -6.91 -4.90 -12.22
C GLN A 17 -5.51 -4.32 -12.44
N LYS A 18 -5.40 -3.31 -13.30
CA LYS A 18 -4.13 -2.65 -13.54
C LYS A 18 -3.60 -1.98 -12.28
N VAL A 19 -4.46 -1.29 -11.54
CA VAL A 19 -4.09 -0.65 -10.28
C VAL A 19 -3.65 -1.69 -9.27
N GLN A 20 -4.38 -2.80 -9.13
CA GLN A 20 -3.99 -3.88 -8.23
C GLN A 20 -2.61 -4.44 -8.56
N SER A 21 -2.35 -4.66 -9.86
CA SER A 21 -1.05 -5.14 -10.30
C SER A 21 0.07 -4.13 -10.01
N GLU A 22 -0.19 -2.85 -10.20
CA GLU A 22 0.76 -1.80 -9.87
C GLU A 22 1.04 -1.76 -8.37
N LEU A 23 0.00 -1.89 -7.55
CA LEU A 23 0.13 -1.89 -6.10
C LEU A 23 0.94 -3.10 -5.60
N ASP A 24 0.77 -4.27 -6.22
CA ASP A 24 1.55 -5.46 -5.89
C ASP A 24 3.04 -5.24 -6.11
N ASN A 25 3.41 -4.43 -7.09
CA ASN A 25 4.79 -4.19 -7.48
C ASN A 25 5.41 -2.97 -6.81
N ILE A 26 4.65 -2.23 -6.02
CA ILE A 26 5.17 -1.11 -5.25
C ILE A 26 5.70 -1.65 -3.93
N HIS A 27 6.97 -1.35 -3.64
CA HIS A 27 7.61 -1.75 -2.39
C HIS A 27 7.80 -0.51 -1.52
N ILE A 28 7.30 -0.59 -0.30
CA ILE A 28 7.31 0.51 0.66
C ILE A 28 8.07 0.07 1.88
N GLU A 29 9.18 0.75 2.18
CA GLU A 29 9.96 0.47 3.37
C GLU A 29 9.60 1.44 4.49
N ALA A 30 9.55 0.92 5.71
CA ALA A 30 9.41 1.73 6.92
C ALA A 30 10.36 1.19 7.97
N GLU A 31 10.94 2.10 8.73
CA GLU A 31 11.95 1.76 9.72
C GLU A 31 11.63 2.42 11.05
N SER A 32 11.96 1.73 12.13
CA SER A 32 12.00 2.29 13.47
C SER A 32 13.12 1.61 14.26
N GLN A 33 14.08 2.41 14.72
CA GLN A 33 15.17 1.98 15.63
C GLN A 33 15.97 0.77 15.12
N GLY A 34 16.08 0.61 13.80
CA GLY A 34 16.80 -0.50 13.21
C GLY A 34 15.94 -1.69 12.82
N PHE A 35 14.63 -1.63 13.06
CA PHE A 35 13.68 -2.62 12.54
C PHE A 35 13.09 -2.10 11.24
N VAL A 36 13.21 -2.87 10.16
CA VAL A 36 12.73 -2.48 8.84
C VAL A 36 11.67 -3.45 8.36
N ILE A 37 10.56 -2.91 7.88
CA ILE A 37 9.52 -3.71 7.24
C ILE A 37 9.32 -3.21 5.81
N THR A 38 9.13 -4.14 4.89
CA THR A 38 8.76 -3.81 3.51
C THR A 38 7.36 -4.36 3.24
N LEU A 39 6.50 -3.49 2.77
CA LEU A 39 5.12 -3.82 2.39
C LEU A 39 4.93 -3.54 0.91
N ASN A 40 3.94 -4.18 0.29
CA ASN A 40 3.50 -3.73 -1.02
C ASN A 40 2.33 -2.76 -0.87
N GLY A 41 1.85 -2.21 -2.00
CA GLY A 41 0.76 -1.25 -2.00
C GLY A 41 -0.59 -1.84 -1.60
N GLN A 42 -0.72 -3.15 -1.50
CA GLN A 42 -1.93 -3.83 -1.04
C GLN A 42 -1.86 -4.22 0.44
N LEU A 43 -0.93 -3.62 1.18
CA LEU A 43 -0.74 -3.85 2.62
C LEU A 43 -0.24 -5.25 2.95
N LYS A 44 0.38 -5.94 2.00
CA LYS A 44 0.99 -7.23 2.24
C LYS A 44 2.43 -7.03 2.68
N ALA A 45 2.81 -7.60 3.81
CA ALA A 45 4.19 -7.60 4.26
C ALA A 45 5.02 -8.55 3.40
N ILE A 46 6.12 -8.06 2.85
CA ILE A 46 6.98 -8.81 1.95
C ILE A 46 8.26 -9.25 2.64
N LYS A 47 8.82 -8.38 3.49
CA LYS A 47 10.13 -8.61 4.07
C LYS A 47 10.25 -7.88 5.41
N VAL A 48 10.99 -8.50 6.31
CA VAL A 48 11.35 -7.92 7.60
C VAL A 48 12.86 -8.04 7.77
N GLU A 49 13.51 -6.96 8.17
CA GLU A 49 14.94 -6.97 8.46
C GLU A 49 15.20 -6.32 9.81
N ILE A 50 16.16 -6.88 10.55
CA ILE A 50 16.67 -6.27 11.76
C ILE A 50 18.08 -5.78 11.44
N GLU A 51 18.23 -4.48 11.24
CA GLU A 51 19.52 -3.88 10.90
C GLU A 51 20.36 -3.60 12.13
N ASP A 52 19.72 -3.35 13.27
CA ASP A 52 20.41 -3.13 14.54
C ASP A 52 20.36 -4.42 15.37
N ALA A 53 21.46 -5.15 15.41
CA ALA A 53 21.54 -6.43 16.11
C ALA A 53 21.34 -6.30 17.62
N THR A 54 21.51 -5.11 18.19
CA THR A 54 21.26 -4.90 19.63
C THR A 54 19.81 -5.09 20.00
N LEU A 55 18.88 -4.95 19.02
CA LEU A 55 17.47 -5.23 19.25
C LEU A 55 17.22 -6.68 19.69
N LEU A 56 18.07 -7.61 19.25
CA LEU A 56 17.93 -9.02 19.61
C LEU A 56 18.20 -9.28 21.11
N GLN A 57 18.86 -8.35 21.78
CA GLN A 57 19.18 -8.46 23.20
C GLN A 57 18.20 -7.70 24.08
N ASP A 58 17.24 -7.01 23.48
CA ASP A 58 16.25 -6.21 24.20
C ASP A 58 14.87 -6.46 23.59
N GLN A 59 14.18 -7.46 24.13
CA GLN A 59 12.90 -7.89 23.60
C GLN A 59 11.87 -6.76 23.58
N ALA A 60 11.77 -5.98 24.65
CA ALA A 60 10.80 -4.89 24.72
C ALA A 60 11.06 -3.83 23.66
N LYS A 61 12.32 -3.49 23.43
CA LYS A 61 12.70 -2.51 22.41
C LYS A 61 12.43 -3.04 21.01
N LEU A 62 12.70 -4.32 20.76
CA LEU A 62 12.40 -4.96 19.49
C LEU A 62 10.89 -4.92 19.20
N GLU A 63 10.08 -5.29 20.18
CA GLU A 63 8.63 -5.27 20.03
C GLU A 63 8.10 -3.86 19.73
N ALA A 64 8.60 -2.85 20.43
CA ALA A 64 8.20 -1.46 20.21
C ALA A 64 8.64 -0.96 18.84
N ALA A 65 9.86 -1.28 18.42
CA ALA A 65 10.37 -0.90 17.11
C ALA A 65 9.56 -1.56 15.98
N ALA A 66 9.25 -2.83 16.13
CA ALA A 66 8.43 -3.57 15.17
C ALA A 66 7.04 -2.94 15.03
N LEU A 67 6.39 -2.67 16.15
CA LEU A 67 5.05 -2.06 16.13
C LEU A 67 5.05 -0.72 15.42
N GLU A 68 6.02 0.14 15.74
CA GLU A 68 6.11 1.46 15.13
C GLU A 68 6.41 1.38 13.64
N ALA A 69 7.35 0.52 13.23
CA ALA A 69 7.71 0.36 11.82
C ALA A 69 6.54 -0.18 11.00
N ILE A 70 5.82 -1.18 11.54
CA ILE A 70 4.66 -1.76 10.87
C ILE A 70 3.58 -0.70 10.65
N ASN A 71 3.26 0.07 11.68
CA ASN A 71 2.23 1.11 11.59
C ASN A 71 2.63 2.21 10.62
N LYS A 72 3.90 2.61 10.61
CA LYS A 72 4.40 3.57 9.60
C LYS A 72 4.24 3.04 8.19
N GLY A 73 4.62 1.78 7.98
CA GLY A 73 4.54 1.14 6.67
C GLY A 73 3.11 1.03 6.18
N MET A 74 2.19 0.63 7.05
CA MET A 74 0.78 0.53 6.72
C MET A 74 0.19 1.88 6.32
N LYS A 75 0.54 2.93 7.06
CA LYS A 75 0.07 4.29 6.75
C LYS A 75 0.57 4.74 5.38
N LYS A 76 1.85 4.54 5.10
CA LYS A 76 2.42 4.89 3.78
C LYS A 76 1.74 4.12 2.66
N ALA A 77 1.52 2.82 2.85
CA ALA A 77 0.87 1.98 1.85
C ALA A 77 -0.56 2.42 1.58
N GLN A 78 -1.30 2.79 2.62
CA GLN A 78 -2.67 3.30 2.49
C GLN A 78 -2.70 4.62 1.72
N GLU A 79 -1.75 5.51 2.00
CA GLU A 79 -1.65 6.79 1.30
C GLU A 79 -1.36 6.59 -0.19
N ILE A 80 -0.45 5.68 -0.52
CA ILE A 80 -0.11 5.39 -1.91
C ILE A 80 -1.29 4.75 -2.64
N ALA A 81 -1.97 3.80 -1.99
CA ALA A 81 -3.15 3.16 -2.57
C ALA A 81 -4.24 4.20 -2.86
N ALA A 82 -4.47 5.13 -1.93
CA ALA A 82 -5.45 6.18 -2.11
C ALA A 82 -5.10 7.09 -3.29
N GLN A 83 -3.83 7.47 -3.42
CA GLN A 83 -3.36 8.28 -4.53
C GLN A 83 -3.56 7.59 -5.88
N LYS A 84 -3.27 6.29 -5.94
CA LYS A 84 -3.48 5.50 -7.17
C LYS A 84 -4.94 5.43 -7.55
N MET A 85 -5.82 5.22 -6.57
CA MET A 85 -7.26 5.18 -6.82
C MET A 85 -7.81 6.52 -7.28
N GLN A 86 -7.32 7.62 -6.71
CA GLN A 86 -7.70 8.97 -7.17
C GLN A 86 -7.29 9.20 -8.61
N GLY A 87 -6.09 8.74 -9.00
CA GLY A 87 -5.62 8.84 -10.37
C GLY A 87 -6.55 8.11 -11.34
N VAL A 88 -6.97 6.89 -10.99
CA VAL A 88 -7.89 6.11 -11.82
C VAL A 88 -9.23 6.80 -11.95
N MET A 89 -9.78 7.30 -10.84
CA MET A 89 -11.06 8.01 -10.87
C MET A 89 -10.98 9.30 -11.69
N GLY A 90 -9.85 10.01 -11.60
CA GLY A 90 -9.62 11.20 -12.42
C GLY A 90 -9.59 10.88 -13.89
N ASP A 91 -8.88 9.80 -14.28
CA ASP A 91 -8.81 9.35 -15.68
C ASP A 91 -10.16 8.95 -16.25
N LEU A 92 -11.05 8.45 -15.39
CA LEU A 92 -12.41 8.08 -15.80
C LEU A 92 -13.39 9.24 -15.73
N GLY A 93 -12.94 10.42 -15.31
CA GLY A 93 -13.80 11.59 -15.15
C GLY A 93 -14.70 11.55 -13.94
N LEU A 94 -14.44 10.68 -13.00
CA LEU A 94 -15.21 10.54 -11.77
C LEU A 94 -14.68 11.48 -10.70
N LYS A 95 -15.59 12.03 -9.89
CA LYS A 95 -15.21 12.85 -8.74
C LYS A 95 -15.71 12.20 -7.47
N LEU A 96 -14.86 12.19 -6.46
CA LEU A 96 -15.24 11.71 -5.14
C LEU A 96 -15.96 12.83 -4.37
N PRO A 97 -17.04 12.50 -3.62
CA PRO A 97 -17.69 13.49 -2.78
C PRO A 97 -16.72 14.07 -1.74
N GLY A 98 -16.75 15.37 -1.56
CA GLY A 98 -15.92 16.04 -0.57
C GLY A 98 -14.50 16.36 -1.00
N MET A 99 -14.21 16.15 -2.26
CA MET A 99 -12.89 16.47 -2.83
C MET A 99 -12.95 17.59 -3.83
#